data_a18c9815d5d241e9fa7aa9345045c707
#
_entry.id   a18c9815d5d241e9fa7aa9345045c707
#
_cell.length_a   1.000
_cell.length_b   1.000
_cell.length_c   1.000
_cell.angle_alpha   90.00
_cell.angle_beta   90.00
_cell.angle_gamma   90.00
#
_symmetry.space_group_name_H-M   'P 1'
#
loop_
_entity.id
_entity.type
_entity.pdbx_description
1 polymer ?
#
loop_
_entity_poly.entity_id
_entity_poly.type
_entity_poly.pdbx_seq_one_letter_code
_entity_poly.pdbx_strand_id
1 'polypeptide(L)'
;MNYSFIIRKATIEDAPAIATIIQESFKKYMQDTGLSVMMDALTESIATIEADIAEKEVYIALIDNNPVGTIRIKIMPDKSAYISRFGVMLDYHNIGIGKSLMNLADKILMHNGVKKVSLHTASKYRDLIRFYYGRGFYIESTSTDRGYIRALLVKEYN
;
A
#
# COMPACT_ATOMS: atom_id res chain seq x y z
N MET A 1 11.52 0.56 25.42
CA MET A 1 10.83 1.82 25.10
C MET A 1 9.34 1.55 24.88
N ASN A 2 8.51 2.28 25.56
CA ASN A 2 7.07 2.16 25.40
C ASN A 2 6.57 3.22 24.44
N TYR A 3 5.92 2.79 23.36
CA TYR A 3 5.25 3.68 22.44
C TYR A 3 3.89 3.11 22.09
N SER A 4 2.96 4.00 21.74
CA SER A 4 1.63 3.60 21.30
C SER A 4 1.66 3.38 19.78
N PHE A 5 1.30 2.18 19.34
CA PHE A 5 1.16 1.85 17.91
C PHE A 5 -0.25 1.38 17.66
N ILE A 6 -0.93 2.05 16.76
CA ILE A 6 -2.29 1.67 16.35
C ILE A 6 -2.43 1.73 14.84
N ILE A 7 -3.31 0.91 14.31
CA ILE A 7 -3.81 1.03 12.93
C ILE A 7 -5.32 1.17 13.04
N ARG A 8 -5.84 2.20 12.39
CA ARG A 8 -7.28 2.45 12.36
C ARG A 8 -7.75 2.80 10.96
N LYS A 9 -9.05 2.71 10.75
CA LYS A 9 -9.64 3.17 9.50
C LYS A 9 -9.43 4.68 9.38
N ALA A 10 -9.05 5.14 8.18
CA ALA A 10 -8.85 6.55 7.92
C ALA A 10 -10.18 7.30 7.85
N THR A 11 -10.17 8.53 8.31
CA THR A 11 -11.28 9.48 8.14
C THR A 11 -10.84 10.58 7.16
N ILE A 12 -11.79 11.38 6.70
CA ILE A 12 -11.50 12.45 5.73
C ILE A 12 -10.44 13.41 6.26
N GLU A 13 -10.42 13.66 7.55
CA GLU A 13 -9.41 14.52 8.18
C GLU A 13 -8.00 13.99 8.06
N ASP A 14 -7.83 12.70 7.78
CA ASP A 14 -6.51 12.08 7.61
C ASP A 14 -5.92 12.29 6.21
N ALA A 15 -6.68 12.82 5.26
CA ALA A 15 -6.22 12.94 3.88
C ALA A 15 -4.90 13.70 3.71
N PRO A 16 -4.67 14.85 4.39
CA PRO A 16 -3.38 15.53 4.29
C PRO A 16 -2.21 14.70 4.82
N ALA A 17 -2.39 13.98 5.94
CA ALA A 17 -1.36 13.13 6.51
C ALA A 17 -1.05 11.96 5.56
N ILE A 18 -2.07 11.35 4.97
CA ILE A 18 -1.91 10.28 3.98
C ILE A 18 -1.15 10.80 2.76
N ALA A 19 -1.46 12.00 2.28
CA ALA A 19 -0.74 12.61 1.16
C ALA A 19 0.76 12.73 1.47
N THR A 20 1.11 13.16 2.68
CA THR A 20 2.52 13.27 3.10
C THR A 20 3.22 11.90 3.12
N ILE A 21 2.57 10.89 3.67
CA ILE A 21 3.12 9.53 3.70
C ILE A 21 3.37 9.02 2.27
N ILE A 22 2.40 9.20 1.38
CA ILE A 22 2.50 8.75 0.01
C ILE A 22 3.61 9.51 -0.73
N GLN A 23 3.69 10.84 -0.58
CA GLN A 23 4.74 11.65 -1.21
C GLN A 23 6.13 11.17 -0.79
N GLU A 24 6.34 10.97 0.50
CA GLU A 24 7.65 10.56 1.01
C GLU A 24 8.02 9.15 0.57
N SER A 25 7.11 8.19 0.73
CA SER A 25 7.39 6.79 0.42
C SER A 25 7.57 6.55 -1.08
N PHE A 26 6.80 7.20 -1.93
CA PHE A 26 6.90 7.02 -3.39
C PHE A 26 8.06 7.79 -4.00
N LYS A 27 8.52 8.89 -3.41
CA LYS A 27 9.78 9.52 -3.81
C LYS A 27 10.95 8.59 -3.59
N LYS A 28 10.99 7.93 -2.42
CA LYS A 28 12.01 6.91 -2.15
C LYS A 28 11.91 5.74 -3.12
N TYR A 29 10.71 5.31 -3.43
CA TYR A 29 10.45 4.26 -4.42
C TYR A 29 11.09 4.62 -5.76
N MET A 30 10.90 5.85 -6.24
CA MET A 30 11.50 6.31 -7.49
C MET A 30 13.03 6.36 -7.42
N GLN A 31 13.57 6.84 -6.30
CA GLN A 31 15.02 6.88 -6.08
C GLN A 31 15.62 5.47 -6.09
N ASP A 32 15.03 4.55 -5.34
CA ASP A 32 15.55 3.19 -5.19
C ASP A 32 15.47 2.38 -6.49
N THR A 33 14.46 2.64 -7.32
CA THR A 33 14.26 1.92 -8.59
C THR A 33 14.98 2.59 -9.76
N GLY A 34 15.42 3.85 -9.60
CA GLY A 34 16.02 4.62 -10.68
C GLY A 34 15.01 5.04 -11.74
N LEU A 35 13.72 4.98 -11.47
CA LEU A 35 12.68 5.35 -12.42
C LEU A 35 12.62 6.85 -12.60
N SER A 36 12.43 7.28 -13.86
CA SER A 36 12.24 8.69 -14.22
C SER A 36 10.77 9.02 -14.55
N VAL A 37 9.91 8.02 -14.59
CA VAL A 37 8.49 8.17 -14.90
C VAL A 37 7.77 8.69 -13.66
N MET A 38 6.97 9.76 -13.82
CA MET A 38 6.16 10.29 -12.72
C MET A 38 5.06 9.30 -12.35
N MET A 39 5.03 8.92 -11.07
CA MET A 39 4.00 8.02 -10.54
C MET A 39 2.71 8.79 -10.26
N ASP A 40 1.56 8.18 -10.57
CA ASP A 40 0.25 8.76 -10.27
C ASP A 40 0.12 9.10 -8.78
N ALA A 41 0.72 8.29 -7.92
CA ALA A 41 0.71 8.53 -6.47
C ALA A 41 1.27 9.89 -6.09
N LEU A 42 2.27 10.39 -6.84
CA LEU A 42 2.92 11.67 -6.53
C LEU A 42 2.12 12.89 -7.00
N THR A 43 1.16 12.70 -7.90
CA THR A 43 0.32 13.78 -8.43
C THR A 43 -1.11 13.73 -7.92
N GLU A 44 -1.41 12.80 -7.02
CA GLU A 44 -2.74 12.61 -6.46
C GLU A 44 -3.17 13.82 -5.63
N SER A 45 -4.42 14.27 -5.84
CA SER A 45 -4.99 15.40 -5.09
C SER A 45 -5.57 14.94 -3.75
N ILE A 46 -5.72 15.89 -2.83
CA ILE A 46 -6.41 15.64 -1.56
C ILE A 46 -7.85 15.16 -1.82
N ALA A 47 -8.53 15.74 -2.80
CA ALA A 47 -9.90 15.33 -3.16
C ALA A 47 -9.96 13.85 -3.59
N THR A 48 -8.97 13.36 -4.32
CA THR A 48 -8.90 11.96 -4.71
C THR A 48 -8.71 11.06 -3.48
N ILE A 49 -7.85 11.46 -2.55
CA ILE A 49 -7.65 10.72 -1.29
C ILE A 49 -8.95 10.66 -0.48
N GLU A 50 -9.64 11.78 -0.36
CA GLU A 50 -10.92 11.84 0.35
C GLU A 50 -11.97 10.93 -0.29
N ALA A 51 -12.05 10.91 -1.62
CA ALA A 51 -12.96 10.03 -2.34
C ALA A 51 -12.63 8.55 -2.07
N ASP A 52 -11.36 8.19 -2.06
CA ASP A 52 -10.93 6.83 -1.75
C ASP A 52 -11.26 6.44 -0.31
N ILE A 53 -11.09 7.36 0.63
CA ILE A 53 -11.46 7.12 2.04
C ILE A 53 -12.96 6.81 2.15
N ALA A 54 -13.78 7.51 1.39
CA ALA A 54 -15.24 7.31 1.39
C ALA A 54 -15.65 5.99 0.71
N GLU A 55 -14.93 5.55 -0.32
CA GLU A 55 -15.35 4.46 -1.21
C GLU A 55 -14.59 3.16 -1.02
N LYS A 56 -13.37 3.22 -0.48
CA LYS A 56 -12.48 2.05 -0.31
C LYS A 56 -12.19 1.79 1.16
N GLU A 57 -11.51 0.68 1.42
CA GLU A 57 -10.95 0.39 2.74
C GLU A 57 -9.58 1.05 2.83
N VAL A 58 -9.50 2.19 3.53
CA VAL A 58 -8.26 2.96 3.70
C VAL A 58 -7.89 2.96 5.18
N TYR A 59 -6.65 2.61 5.47
CA TYR A 59 -6.14 2.51 6.83
C TYR A 59 -4.92 3.38 7.03
N ILE A 60 -4.74 3.87 8.25
CA ILE A 60 -3.61 4.70 8.65
C ILE A 60 -2.99 4.11 9.90
N ALA A 61 -1.67 4.02 9.90
CA ALA A 61 -0.88 3.57 11.05
C ALA A 61 -0.28 4.78 11.76
N LEU A 62 -0.34 4.78 13.09
CA LEU A 62 0.15 5.88 13.91
C LEU A 62 1.07 5.34 15.02
N ILE A 63 2.16 6.04 15.26
CA ILE A 63 3.01 5.83 16.43
C ILE A 63 2.95 7.10 17.27
N ASP A 64 2.48 6.98 18.51
CA ASP A 64 2.29 8.12 19.43
C ASP A 64 1.51 9.27 18.74
N ASN A 65 0.43 8.91 18.04
CA ASN A 65 -0.42 9.80 17.26
C ASN A 65 0.24 10.41 16.02
N ASN A 66 1.46 10.03 15.68
CA ASN A 66 2.12 10.49 14.45
C ASN A 66 1.80 9.54 13.30
N PRO A 67 1.23 10.03 12.19
CA PRO A 67 0.95 9.19 11.02
C PRO A 67 2.25 8.67 10.40
N VAL A 68 2.37 7.35 10.26
CA VAL A 68 3.61 6.73 9.79
C VAL A 68 3.43 5.75 8.64
N GLY A 69 2.19 5.33 8.35
CA GLY A 69 1.94 4.39 7.25
C GLY A 69 0.51 4.40 6.80
N THR A 70 0.26 3.89 5.60
CA THR A 70 -1.09 3.82 5.02
C THR A 70 -1.19 2.69 4.00
N ILE A 71 -2.41 2.22 3.75
CA ILE A 71 -2.72 1.22 2.74
C ILE A 71 -4.15 1.45 2.26
N ARG A 72 -4.40 1.24 0.96
CA ARG A 72 -5.76 1.28 0.39
C ARG A 72 -6.09 -0.07 -0.21
N ILE A 73 -7.31 -0.53 0.06
CA ILE A 73 -7.82 -1.82 -0.40
C ILE A 73 -9.15 -1.58 -1.09
N LYS A 74 -9.27 -2.03 -2.32
CA LYS A 74 -10.54 -2.01 -3.06
C LYS A 74 -11.04 -3.44 -3.21
N ILE A 75 -12.22 -3.72 -2.65
CA ILE A 75 -12.85 -5.04 -2.77
C ILE A 75 -13.91 -4.95 -3.88
N MET A 76 -13.79 -5.84 -4.88
CA MET A 76 -14.70 -5.86 -6.02
C MET A 76 -15.89 -6.81 -5.75
N PRO A 77 -17.01 -6.62 -6.49
CA PRO A 77 -18.18 -7.50 -6.33
C PRO A 77 -17.92 -8.97 -6.61
N ASP A 78 -16.93 -9.30 -7.44
CA ASP A 78 -16.57 -10.69 -7.79
C ASP A 78 -15.70 -11.39 -6.74
N LYS A 79 -15.49 -10.74 -5.58
CA LYS A 79 -14.65 -11.24 -4.50
C LYS A 79 -13.16 -11.25 -4.82
N SER A 80 -12.74 -10.44 -5.79
CA SER A 80 -11.33 -10.07 -5.95
C SER A 80 -11.07 -8.75 -5.23
N ALA A 81 -9.80 -8.42 -5.02
CA ALA A 81 -9.43 -7.16 -4.39
C ALA A 81 -8.11 -6.64 -4.97
N TYR A 82 -7.89 -5.35 -4.78
CA TYR A 82 -6.67 -4.69 -5.24
C TYR A 82 -6.11 -3.80 -4.13
N ILE A 83 -4.83 -3.96 -3.85
CA ILE A 83 -4.10 -3.13 -2.87
C ILE A 83 -3.31 -2.07 -3.63
N SER A 84 -3.43 -0.82 -3.16
CA SER A 84 -2.70 0.31 -3.74
C SER A 84 -2.27 1.27 -2.64
N ARG A 85 -1.43 2.23 -3.00
CA ARG A 85 -1.00 3.30 -2.09
C ARG A 85 -0.54 2.79 -0.73
N PHE A 86 0.24 1.71 -0.76
CA PHE A 86 0.88 1.16 0.43
C PHE A 86 2.21 1.89 0.65
N GLY A 87 2.35 2.54 1.78
CA GLY A 87 3.55 3.31 2.06
C GLY A 87 3.80 3.46 3.56
N VAL A 88 5.09 3.60 3.90
CA VAL A 88 5.55 3.82 5.27
C VAL A 88 6.57 4.95 5.24
N MET A 89 6.48 5.86 6.21
CA MET A 89 7.44 6.97 6.35
C MET A 89 8.86 6.44 6.52
N LEU A 90 9.84 7.14 5.92
CA LEU A 90 11.23 6.66 5.84
C LEU A 90 11.84 6.34 7.20
N ASP A 91 11.63 7.20 8.18
CA ASP A 91 12.22 7.03 9.52
C ASP A 91 11.62 5.85 10.28
N TYR A 92 10.57 5.24 9.75
CA TYR A 92 9.84 4.15 10.40
C TYR A 92 9.94 2.84 9.62
N HIS A 93 10.86 2.75 8.66
CA HIS A 93 11.12 1.50 7.95
C HIS A 93 11.80 0.48 8.86
N ASN A 94 11.63 -0.80 8.55
CA ASN A 94 12.29 -1.93 9.23
C ASN A 94 11.89 -2.13 10.70
N ILE A 95 10.76 -1.56 11.15
CA ILE A 95 10.22 -1.80 12.49
C ILE A 95 8.88 -2.53 12.48
N GLY A 96 8.48 -3.07 11.32
CA GLY A 96 7.31 -3.94 11.22
C GLY A 96 6.00 -3.25 10.89
N ILE A 97 6.00 -1.95 10.57
CA ILE A 97 4.76 -1.23 10.23
C ILE A 97 4.14 -1.77 8.95
N GLY A 98 4.95 -1.95 7.89
CA GLY A 98 4.46 -2.51 6.63
C GLY A 98 3.90 -3.91 6.80
N LYS A 99 4.58 -4.74 7.59
CA LYS A 99 4.12 -6.09 7.91
C LYS A 99 2.78 -6.07 8.64
N SER A 100 2.63 -5.15 9.60
CA SER A 100 1.38 -5.01 10.37
C SER A 100 0.22 -4.55 9.49
N LEU A 101 0.47 -3.61 8.56
CA LEU A 101 -0.53 -3.16 7.60
C LEU A 101 -0.97 -4.30 6.67
N MET A 102 -0.02 -5.11 6.17
CA MET A 102 -0.33 -6.26 5.33
C MET A 102 -1.06 -7.36 6.09
N ASN A 103 -0.71 -7.60 7.34
CA ASN A 103 -1.43 -8.56 8.18
C ASN A 103 -2.89 -8.12 8.41
N LEU A 104 -3.11 -6.83 8.63
CA LEU A 104 -4.46 -6.29 8.74
C LEU A 104 -5.22 -6.45 7.42
N ALA A 105 -4.58 -6.17 6.30
CA ALA A 105 -5.19 -6.36 4.98
C ALA A 105 -5.65 -7.80 4.79
N ASP A 106 -4.80 -8.78 5.12
CA ASP A 106 -5.17 -10.20 5.04
C ASP A 106 -6.43 -10.51 5.86
N LYS A 107 -6.50 -10.00 7.09
CA LYS A 107 -7.66 -10.23 7.97
C LYS A 107 -8.94 -9.66 7.37
N ILE A 108 -8.86 -8.43 6.84
CA ILE A 108 -10.01 -7.76 6.22
C ILE A 108 -10.47 -8.54 4.98
N LEU A 109 -9.53 -8.93 4.14
CA LEU A 109 -9.83 -9.63 2.90
C LEU A 109 -10.44 -11.00 3.17
N MET A 110 -9.88 -11.76 4.10
CA MET A 110 -10.43 -13.06 4.49
C MET A 110 -11.82 -12.93 5.12
N HIS A 111 -12.01 -11.94 5.97
CA HIS A 111 -13.32 -11.67 6.60
C HIS A 111 -14.39 -11.34 5.57
N ASN A 112 -14.02 -10.69 4.47
CA ASN A 112 -14.94 -10.32 3.40
C ASN A 112 -15.08 -11.40 2.32
N GLY A 113 -14.51 -12.57 2.52
CA GLY A 113 -14.62 -13.69 1.58
C GLY A 113 -13.85 -13.49 0.29
N VAL A 114 -12.83 -12.63 0.29
CA VAL A 114 -12.01 -12.38 -0.89
C VAL A 114 -11.23 -13.64 -1.26
N LYS A 115 -11.23 -13.98 -2.55
CA LYS A 115 -10.55 -15.17 -3.07
C LYS A 115 -9.13 -14.86 -3.54
N LYS A 116 -8.93 -13.68 -4.09
CA LYS A 116 -7.66 -13.28 -4.70
C LYS A 116 -7.47 -11.78 -4.55
N VAL A 117 -6.29 -11.38 -4.10
CA VAL A 117 -5.88 -9.98 -4.04
C VAL A 117 -4.66 -9.77 -4.93
N SER A 118 -4.59 -8.62 -5.58
CA SER A 118 -3.47 -8.26 -6.44
C SER A 118 -2.94 -6.87 -6.12
N LEU A 119 -1.72 -6.63 -6.55
CA LEU A 119 -1.06 -5.33 -6.49
C LEU A 119 0.00 -5.24 -7.57
N HIS A 120 0.44 -4.02 -7.85
CA HIS A 120 1.53 -3.78 -8.80
C HIS A 120 2.73 -3.16 -8.10
N THR A 121 3.93 -3.53 -8.56
CA THR A 121 5.16 -2.83 -8.18
C THR A 121 6.18 -2.96 -9.31
N ALA A 122 7.18 -2.07 -9.33
CA ALA A 122 8.26 -2.16 -10.31
C ALA A 122 8.99 -3.49 -10.14
N SER A 123 9.19 -4.21 -11.25
CA SER A 123 9.84 -5.53 -11.21
C SER A 123 11.27 -5.47 -10.70
N LYS A 124 11.92 -4.31 -10.83
CA LYS A 124 13.30 -4.09 -10.38
C LYS A 124 13.43 -3.74 -8.91
N TYR A 125 12.34 -3.48 -8.21
CA TYR A 125 12.40 -3.13 -6.79
C TYR A 125 12.50 -4.40 -5.95
N ARG A 126 13.70 -4.94 -5.86
CA ARG A 126 13.98 -6.26 -5.26
C ARG A 126 13.49 -6.40 -3.83
N ASP A 127 13.74 -5.38 -3.00
CA ASP A 127 13.39 -5.43 -1.57
C ASP A 127 11.87 -5.55 -1.40
N LEU A 128 11.12 -4.83 -2.21
CA LEU A 128 9.66 -4.86 -2.14
C LEU A 128 9.10 -6.16 -2.70
N ILE A 129 9.69 -6.68 -3.80
CA ILE A 129 9.33 -7.98 -4.34
C ILE A 129 9.55 -9.08 -3.28
N ARG A 130 10.69 -9.06 -2.60
CA ARG A 130 10.97 -10.02 -1.51
C ARG A 130 9.97 -9.89 -0.37
N PHE A 131 9.63 -8.66 -0.01
CA PHE A 131 8.64 -8.40 1.04
C PHE A 131 7.30 -9.06 0.69
N TYR A 132 6.83 -8.86 -0.52
CA TYR A 132 5.54 -9.43 -0.95
C TYR A 132 5.59 -10.96 -1.03
N TYR A 133 6.69 -11.53 -1.55
CA TYR A 133 6.85 -12.99 -1.54
C TYR A 133 6.78 -13.55 -0.12
N GLY A 134 7.41 -12.85 0.83
CA GLY A 134 7.35 -13.23 2.24
C GLY A 134 5.95 -13.14 2.85
N ARG A 135 5.04 -12.41 2.21
CA ARG A 135 3.64 -12.27 2.63
C ARG A 135 2.70 -13.21 1.87
N GLY A 136 3.22 -14.08 1.01
CA GLY A 136 2.42 -15.05 0.28
C GLY A 136 2.02 -14.64 -1.12
N PHE A 137 2.51 -13.52 -1.62
CA PHE A 137 2.29 -13.10 -3.00
C PHE A 137 3.29 -13.78 -3.94
N TYR A 138 2.91 -13.87 -5.19
CA TYR A 138 3.82 -14.30 -6.27
C TYR A 138 3.55 -13.46 -7.52
N ILE A 139 4.54 -13.36 -8.40
CA ILE A 139 4.39 -12.63 -9.66
C ILE A 139 3.57 -13.47 -10.63
N GLU A 140 2.44 -12.93 -11.07
CA GLU A 140 1.59 -13.58 -12.08
C GLU A 140 1.98 -13.17 -13.49
N SER A 141 2.31 -11.89 -13.69
CA SER A 141 2.65 -11.36 -15.00
C SER A 141 3.43 -10.05 -14.87
N THR A 142 3.94 -9.56 -15.99
CA THR A 142 4.58 -8.26 -16.07
C THR A 142 3.98 -7.47 -17.23
N SER A 143 4.09 -6.14 -17.18
CA SER A 143 3.61 -5.25 -18.23
C SER A 143 4.52 -4.02 -18.32
N THR A 144 4.45 -3.33 -19.46
CA THR A 144 5.23 -2.11 -19.71
C THR A 144 4.33 -0.91 -20.06
N ASP A 145 3.05 -1.02 -19.79
CA ASP A 145 2.03 -0.02 -20.19
C ASP A 145 2.16 1.32 -19.47
N ARG A 146 2.97 1.40 -18.41
CA ARG A 146 3.19 2.64 -17.64
C ARG A 146 4.59 3.22 -17.84
N GLY A 147 5.31 2.80 -18.88
CA GLY A 147 6.65 3.31 -19.20
C GLY A 147 7.79 2.64 -18.44
N TYR A 148 7.52 1.61 -17.66
CA TYR A 148 8.52 0.79 -16.99
C TYR A 148 7.94 -0.61 -16.75
N ILE A 149 8.80 -1.58 -16.44
CA ILE A 149 8.33 -2.96 -16.22
C ILE A 149 7.71 -3.06 -14.83
N ARG A 150 6.40 -3.30 -14.79
CA ARG A 150 5.66 -3.57 -13.55
C ARG A 150 5.38 -5.05 -13.43
N ALA A 151 5.49 -5.56 -12.22
CA ALA A 151 5.03 -6.90 -11.88
C ALA A 151 3.61 -6.79 -11.30
N LEU A 152 2.73 -7.69 -11.76
CA LEU A 152 1.45 -7.93 -11.10
C LEU A 152 1.66 -9.08 -10.12
N LEU A 153 1.56 -8.79 -8.83
CA LEU A 153 1.68 -9.81 -7.79
C LEU A 153 0.30 -10.15 -7.26
N VAL A 154 0.10 -11.42 -6.99
CA VAL A 154 -1.19 -11.93 -6.54
C VAL A 154 -1.01 -12.84 -5.33
N LYS A 155 -2.05 -12.87 -4.49
CA LYS A 155 -2.14 -13.78 -3.36
C LYS A 155 -3.55 -14.37 -3.36
N GLU A 156 -3.61 -15.70 -3.22
CA GLU A 156 -4.88 -16.40 -3.20
C GLU A 156 -5.21 -16.87 -1.78
N TYR A 157 -6.47 -16.74 -1.42
CA TYR A 157 -6.98 -17.19 -0.12
C TYR A 157 -7.82 -18.45 -0.33
N ASN A 158 -7.59 -19.43 0.50
CA ASN A 158 -8.30 -20.71 0.46
C ASN A 158 -9.56 -20.69 1.33
#